data_efd548a9b74c972068dc41b45c7ea16d
#
_entry.id   efd548a9b74c972068dc41b45c7ea16d
#
_cell.length_a   1.000
_cell.length_b   1.000
_cell.length_c   1.000
_cell.angle_alpha   90.00
_cell.angle_beta   90.00
_cell.angle_gamma   90.00
#
_symmetry.space_group_name_H-M   'P 1'
#
loop_
_entity.id
_entity.type
_entity.pdbx_description
1 polymer ?
#
loop_
_entity_poly.entity_id
_entity_poly.type
_entity_poly.pdbx_seq_one_letter_code
_entity_poly.pdbx_strand_id
1 'polypeptide(L)'
;MIRYVILSLCLLCFMPKSMAQGKKESREYWIDKYLSVSFPLQNIKVNSFYGSRVDPFTGKCKQHKGLDLRARYEEVLSMFDGSVKSTGYDKGSGKYVVLQHGNWTISYCHLSEIWVTSQQKLLAGDPIGISGTTGRSTGPHLHISCRLKGQLEDPY
;
A
#
# COMPACT_ATOMS: atom_id res chain seq x y z
N MET A 1 8.84 4.46 -22.72
CA MET A 1 7.74 5.44 -22.72
C MET A 1 6.58 5.07 -21.79
N ILE A 2 6.23 3.79 -21.64
CA ILE A 2 5.11 3.31 -20.79
C ILE A 2 5.37 3.48 -19.27
N ARG A 3 6.63 3.44 -18.82
CA ARG A 3 6.99 3.61 -17.39
C ARG A 3 6.63 4.99 -16.81
N TYR A 4 6.66 6.04 -17.62
CA TYR A 4 6.36 7.42 -17.16
C TYR A 4 4.86 7.71 -17.10
N VAL A 5 4.05 7.00 -17.86
CA VAL A 5 2.59 7.20 -17.89
C VAL A 5 1.94 6.65 -16.62
N ILE A 6 2.38 5.51 -16.10
CA ILE A 6 1.85 4.90 -14.87
C ILE A 6 2.23 5.74 -13.65
N LEU A 7 3.46 6.28 -13.58
CA LEU A 7 3.84 7.23 -12.54
C LEU A 7 2.98 8.51 -12.59
N SER A 8 2.64 8.99 -13.78
CA SER A 8 1.84 10.20 -13.96
C SER A 8 0.36 10.01 -13.55
N LEU A 9 -0.24 8.84 -13.80
CA LEU A 9 -1.63 8.58 -13.40
C LEU A 9 -1.79 8.38 -11.89
N CYS A 10 -0.90 7.63 -11.24
CA CYS A 10 -0.89 7.55 -9.77
C CYS A 10 -0.69 8.93 -9.10
N LEU A 11 0.11 9.81 -9.72
CA LEU A 11 0.34 11.15 -9.21
C LEU A 11 -0.91 12.04 -9.27
N LEU A 12 -1.74 11.93 -10.30
CA LEU A 12 -2.94 12.76 -10.48
C LEU A 12 -4.08 12.38 -9.53
N CYS A 13 -4.20 11.12 -9.13
CA CYS A 13 -5.19 10.67 -8.14
C CYS A 13 -4.88 11.14 -6.70
N PHE A 14 -3.64 11.51 -6.40
CA PHE A 14 -3.22 11.97 -5.07
C PHE A 14 -3.27 13.49 -4.87
N MET A 15 -3.68 14.27 -5.88
CA MET A 15 -3.84 15.71 -5.68
C MET A 15 -5.05 15.99 -4.76
N PRO A 16 -4.84 16.56 -3.57
CA PRO A 16 -5.94 16.94 -2.71
C PRO A 16 -6.75 18.06 -3.40
N LYS A 17 -8.06 17.85 -3.55
CA LYS A 17 -9.00 18.86 -4.06
C LYS A 17 -9.10 20.13 -3.17
N SER A 18 -8.28 20.25 -2.12
CA SER A 18 -8.27 21.38 -1.18
C SER A 18 -7.20 22.42 -1.48
N MET A 19 -6.86 22.67 -2.74
CA MET A 19 -5.94 23.77 -3.09
C MET A 19 -6.58 25.16 -3.02
N ALA A 20 -7.75 25.31 -2.38
CA ALA A 20 -8.48 26.57 -2.39
C ALA A 20 -8.17 27.54 -1.23
N GLN A 21 -7.39 27.16 -0.22
CA GLN A 21 -7.03 28.11 0.86
C GLN A 21 -5.66 27.82 1.49
N GLY A 22 -4.69 28.69 1.22
CA GLY A 22 -3.61 29.06 2.09
C GLY A 22 -2.28 28.31 1.96
N LYS A 23 -1.25 29.05 1.70
CA LYS A 23 0.16 28.80 1.49
C LYS A 23 0.49 28.16 0.14
N LYS A 24 1.00 28.98 -0.74
CA LYS A 24 1.68 28.57 -1.97
C LYS A 24 2.92 27.77 -1.55
N GLU A 25 2.76 26.45 -1.41
CA GLU A 25 3.89 25.56 -1.14
C GLU A 25 4.85 25.65 -2.31
N SER A 26 6.16 25.73 -2.02
CA SER A 26 7.18 25.94 -3.05
C SER A 26 7.22 24.75 -4.01
N ARG A 27 7.68 25.00 -5.24
CA ARG A 27 7.93 23.95 -6.23
C ARG A 27 8.85 22.86 -5.66
N GLU A 28 9.82 23.23 -4.83
CA GLU A 28 10.75 22.34 -4.15
C GLU A 28 10.03 21.39 -3.16
N TYR A 29 9.10 21.92 -2.36
CA TYR A 29 8.26 21.10 -1.47
C TYR A 29 7.51 20.00 -2.24
N TRP A 30 6.92 20.32 -3.38
CA TRP A 30 6.23 19.35 -4.20
C TRP A 30 7.17 18.34 -4.85
N ILE A 31 8.36 18.79 -5.30
CA ILE A 31 9.39 17.92 -5.86
C ILE A 31 9.85 16.91 -4.80
N ASP A 32 10.20 17.34 -3.60
CA ASP A 32 10.61 16.48 -2.50
C ASP A 32 9.51 15.48 -2.12
N LYS A 33 8.26 15.96 -2.06
CA LYS A 33 7.11 15.12 -1.74
C LYS A 33 6.81 14.08 -2.84
N TYR A 34 7.04 14.41 -4.10
CA TYR A 34 6.90 13.46 -5.21
C TYR A 34 8.07 12.47 -5.32
N LEU A 35 9.25 12.86 -4.85
CA LEU A 35 10.39 11.95 -4.76
C LEU A 35 10.28 11.00 -3.55
N SER A 36 9.38 11.27 -2.60
CA SER A 36 9.13 10.42 -1.43
C SER A 36 8.09 9.32 -1.70
N VAL A 37 8.10 8.74 -2.90
CA VAL A 37 7.24 7.60 -3.29
C VAL A 37 8.11 6.44 -3.75
N SER A 38 7.82 5.25 -3.27
CA SER A 38 8.48 4.01 -3.69
C SER A 38 7.46 2.95 -4.11
N PHE A 39 7.89 2.00 -4.93
CA PHE A 39 7.11 0.79 -5.16
C PHE A 39 7.26 -0.16 -3.96
N PRO A 40 6.19 -0.88 -3.57
CA PRO A 40 6.25 -1.80 -2.44
C PRO A 40 7.06 -3.08 -2.71
N LEU A 41 7.36 -3.37 -3.98
CA LEU A 41 8.14 -4.51 -4.47
C LEU A 41 9.03 -4.05 -5.62
N GLN A 42 10.14 -4.72 -5.84
CA GLN A 42 11.04 -4.41 -6.97
C GLN A 42 10.36 -4.63 -8.34
N ASN A 43 9.51 -5.66 -8.44
CA ASN A 43 8.78 -5.98 -9.66
C ASN A 43 7.27 -6.00 -9.40
N ILE A 44 6.55 -5.08 -10.01
CA ILE A 44 5.11 -4.97 -9.85
C ILE A 44 4.40 -5.81 -10.89
N LYS A 45 3.66 -6.82 -10.42
CA LYS A 45 2.72 -7.59 -11.22
C LYS A 45 1.43 -7.79 -10.44
N VAL A 46 0.33 -7.27 -10.97
CA VAL A 46 -1.00 -7.40 -10.34
C VAL A 46 -1.54 -8.81 -10.58
N ASN A 47 -1.93 -9.48 -9.49
CA ASN A 47 -2.62 -10.76 -9.51
C ASN A 47 -4.13 -10.59 -9.40
N SER A 48 -4.61 -9.60 -8.64
CA SER A 48 -6.04 -9.33 -8.47
C SER A 48 -6.29 -7.87 -8.09
N PHE A 49 -7.21 -7.25 -8.80
CA PHE A 49 -7.59 -5.87 -8.57
C PHE A 49 -8.59 -5.73 -7.41
N TYR A 50 -8.70 -4.51 -6.91
CA TYR A 50 -9.78 -4.07 -6.05
C TYR A 50 -11.13 -4.24 -6.74
N GLY A 51 -12.18 -4.53 -5.98
CA GLY A 51 -13.51 -4.61 -6.54
C GLY A 51 -14.18 -5.99 -6.38
N SER A 52 -15.29 -6.18 -7.06
CA SER A 52 -16.07 -7.40 -6.98
C SER A 52 -15.38 -8.55 -7.72
N ARG A 53 -15.16 -9.68 -7.05
CA ARG A 53 -14.59 -10.89 -7.64
C ARG A 53 -15.16 -12.16 -7.00
N VAL A 54 -14.95 -13.28 -7.64
CA VAL A 54 -15.23 -14.59 -7.03
C VAL A 54 -14.19 -14.85 -5.92
N ASP A 55 -14.66 -15.07 -4.70
CA ASP A 55 -13.82 -15.43 -3.56
C ASP A 55 -13.23 -16.84 -3.78
N PRO A 56 -11.90 -17.00 -3.77
CA PRO A 56 -11.26 -18.28 -4.11
C PRO A 56 -11.50 -19.38 -3.08
N PHE A 57 -11.99 -19.04 -1.89
CA PHE A 57 -12.28 -20.03 -0.83
C PHE A 57 -13.73 -20.49 -0.82
N THR A 58 -14.66 -19.60 -1.21
CA THR A 58 -16.10 -19.88 -1.10
C THR A 58 -16.80 -20.03 -2.44
N GLY A 59 -16.15 -19.62 -3.54
CA GLY A 59 -16.76 -19.57 -4.87
C GLY A 59 -17.85 -18.52 -5.03
N LYS A 60 -18.14 -17.70 -3.99
CA LYS A 60 -19.18 -16.67 -4.03
C LYS A 60 -18.59 -15.32 -4.43
N CYS A 61 -19.43 -14.48 -5.04
CA CYS A 61 -19.06 -13.09 -5.34
C CYS A 61 -18.81 -12.32 -4.03
N LYS A 62 -17.65 -11.65 -3.95
CA LYS A 62 -17.23 -10.88 -2.77
C LYS A 62 -16.40 -9.67 -3.19
N GLN A 63 -16.54 -8.58 -2.44
CA GLN A 63 -15.70 -7.40 -2.59
C GLN A 63 -14.27 -7.68 -2.14
N HIS A 64 -13.31 -7.52 -3.04
CA HIS A 64 -11.89 -7.48 -2.73
C HIS A 64 -11.51 -6.07 -2.29
N LYS A 65 -11.00 -5.94 -1.07
CA LYS A 65 -10.81 -4.64 -0.39
C LYS A 65 -9.37 -4.09 -0.56
N GLY A 66 -8.70 -4.48 -1.62
CA GLY A 66 -7.33 -4.06 -1.90
C GLY A 66 -6.83 -4.58 -3.23
N LEU A 67 -5.52 -4.51 -3.41
CA LEU A 67 -4.78 -4.96 -4.58
C LEU A 67 -3.87 -6.11 -4.18
N ASP A 68 -3.93 -7.24 -4.91
CA ASP A 68 -2.99 -8.34 -4.70
C ASP A 68 -1.86 -8.24 -5.74
N LEU A 69 -0.63 -8.12 -5.24
CA LEU A 69 0.59 -8.11 -6.03
C LEU A 69 1.29 -9.47 -5.94
N ARG A 70 1.78 -9.95 -7.07
CA ARG A 70 2.62 -11.15 -7.08
C ARG A 70 3.88 -10.90 -6.28
N ALA A 71 4.11 -11.73 -5.25
CA ALA A 71 5.29 -11.68 -4.41
C ALA A 71 5.60 -13.08 -3.87
N ARG A 72 6.87 -13.45 -3.78
CA ARG A 72 7.29 -14.76 -3.31
C ARG A 72 8.42 -14.63 -2.28
N TYR A 73 8.06 -14.29 -1.04
CA TYR A 73 9.02 -14.15 0.06
C TYR A 73 10.13 -13.15 -0.29
N GLU A 74 9.72 -12.02 -0.86
CA GLU A 74 10.61 -10.92 -1.23
C GLU A 74 10.37 -9.71 -0.32
N GLU A 75 11.37 -8.86 -0.27
CA GLU A 75 11.35 -7.64 0.55
C GLU A 75 10.18 -6.74 0.17
N VAL A 76 9.50 -6.24 1.19
CA VAL A 76 8.40 -5.29 1.05
C VAL A 76 8.84 -3.93 1.58
N LEU A 77 8.65 -2.90 0.75
CA LEU A 77 9.08 -1.54 1.04
C LEU A 77 7.91 -0.64 1.37
N SER A 78 8.14 0.35 2.22
CA SER A 78 7.20 1.44 2.46
C SER A 78 6.95 2.23 1.18
N MET A 79 5.69 2.39 0.80
CA MET A 79 5.35 3.17 -0.40
C MET A 79 5.51 4.67 -0.21
N PHE A 80 5.41 5.17 1.01
CA PHE A 80 5.43 6.60 1.34
C PHE A 80 6.15 6.84 2.66
N ASP A 81 6.59 8.08 2.86
CA ASP A 81 7.01 8.56 4.17
C ASP A 81 5.84 8.49 5.14
N GLY A 82 6.12 8.16 6.39
CA GLY A 82 5.05 8.10 7.38
C GLY A 82 5.48 7.49 8.69
N SER A 83 4.51 7.02 9.44
CA SER A 83 4.75 6.28 10.67
C SER A 83 3.97 4.99 10.70
N VAL A 84 4.54 3.97 11.31
CA VAL A 84 3.87 2.70 11.54
C VAL A 84 2.74 2.92 12.54
N LYS A 85 1.50 2.81 12.08
CA LYS A 85 0.30 2.94 12.92
C LYS A 85 0.10 1.70 13.79
N SER A 86 0.27 0.53 13.21
CA SER A 86 0.17 -0.76 13.90
C SER A 86 0.84 -1.88 13.11
N THR A 87 1.27 -2.89 13.84
CA THR A 87 1.70 -4.18 13.31
C THR A 87 0.98 -5.29 14.07
N GLY A 88 0.81 -6.44 13.47
CA GLY A 88 0.14 -7.55 14.17
C GLY A 88 -0.12 -8.76 13.29
N TYR A 89 -1.02 -9.61 13.82
CA TYR A 89 -1.51 -10.77 13.13
C TYR A 89 -3.02 -10.92 13.37
N ASP A 90 -3.77 -11.18 12.31
CA ASP A 90 -5.15 -11.65 12.40
C ASP A 90 -5.42 -12.76 11.37
N LYS A 91 -6.55 -13.47 11.53
CA LYS A 91 -6.90 -14.61 10.67
C LYS A 91 -7.15 -14.23 9.20
N GLY A 92 -7.53 -13.00 8.94
CA GLY A 92 -7.78 -12.48 7.59
C GLY A 92 -6.52 -11.99 6.93
N SER A 93 -5.88 -10.98 7.52
CA SER A 93 -4.72 -10.27 6.98
C SER A 93 -3.41 -11.05 7.15
N GLY A 94 -3.38 -12.07 8.03
CA GLY A 94 -2.12 -12.68 8.43
C GLY A 94 -1.26 -11.69 9.22
N LYS A 95 0.05 -11.78 9.10
CA LYS A 95 0.97 -10.75 9.59
C LYS A 95 0.82 -9.51 8.73
N TYR A 96 0.67 -8.36 9.37
CA TYR A 96 0.43 -7.10 8.67
C TYR A 96 1.19 -5.92 9.27
N VAL A 97 1.43 -4.92 8.44
CA VAL A 97 1.92 -3.59 8.81
C VAL A 97 0.91 -2.57 8.29
N VAL A 98 0.52 -1.61 9.11
CA VAL A 98 -0.30 -0.46 8.71
C VAL A 98 0.52 0.80 8.86
N LEU A 99 0.69 1.53 7.78
CA LEU A 99 1.36 2.84 7.75
C LEU A 99 0.33 3.97 7.74
N GLN A 100 0.63 5.04 8.47
CA GLN A 100 -0.08 6.32 8.44
C GLN A 100 0.75 7.35 7.68
N HIS A 101 0.19 7.87 6.60
CA HIS A 101 0.74 8.93 5.76
C HIS A 101 -0.29 10.07 5.66
N GLY A 102 -0.16 11.09 6.50
CA GLY A 102 -1.17 12.15 6.59
C GLY A 102 -2.57 11.58 6.86
N ASN A 103 -3.52 11.81 5.96
CA ASN A 103 -4.88 11.29 6.04
C ASN A 103 -5.05 9.87 5.47
N TRP A 104 -3.99 9.30 4.90
CA TRP A 104 -3.99 7.96 4.34
C TRP A 104 -3.48 6.93 5.33
N THR A 105 -4.09 5.74 5.30
CA THR A 105 -3.53 4.53 5.89
C THR A 105 -3.37 3.47 4.82
N ILE A 106 -2.19 2.85 4.80
CA ILE A 106 -1.86 1.78 3.86
C ILE A 106 -1.53 0.54 4.67
N SER A 107 -2.20 -0.56 4.34
CA SER A 107 -1.98 -1.85 5.00
C SER A 107 -1.27 -2.80 4.04
N TYR A 108 -0.21 -3.44 4.53
CA TYR A 108 0.58 -4.47 3.86
C TYR A 108 0.32 -5.79 4.58
N CYS A 109 -0.30 -6.75 3.91
CA CYS A 109 -0.81 -7.96 4.53
C CYS A 109 -0.16 -9.22 3.96
N HIS A 110 -0.43 -10.36 4.63
CA HIS A 110 0.08 -11.71 4.33
C HIS A 110 1.59 -11.86 4.45
N LEU A 111 2.24 -10.98 5.24
CA LEU A 111 3.68 -11.00 5.43
C LEU A 111 4.14 -12.29 6.12
N SER A 112 5.35 -12.77 5.78
CA SER A 112 6.04 -13.82 6.51
C SER A 112 6.84 -13.27 7.69
N GLU A 113 7.39 -12.05 7.52
CA GLU A 113 8.16 -11.34 8.55
C GLU A 113 7.75 -9.89 8.63
N ILE A 114 7.85 -9.30 9.83
CA ILE A 114 7.67 -7.87 10.10
C ILE A 114 8.97 -7.36 10.71
N TRP A 115 9.55 -6.32 10.12
CA TRP A 115 10.82 -5.75 10.56
C TRP A 115 10.70 -4.41 11.26
N VAL A 116 9.48 -3.88 11.34
CA VAL A 116 9.18 -2.56 11.91
C VAL A 116 8.28 -2.68 13.13
N THR A 117 8.29 -1.65 13.97
CA THR A 117 7.49 -1.56 15.19
C THR A 117 6.52 -0.38 15.14
N SER A 118 5.44 -0.44 15.94
CA SER A 118 4.47 0.66 16.05
C SER A 118 5.14 1.98 16.41
N GLN A 119 4.69 3.06 15.81
CA GLN A 119 5.19 4.45 15.91
C GLN A 119 6.57 4.71 15.27
N GLN A 120 7.24 3.70 14.72
CA GLN A 120 8.46 3.90 13.95
C GLN A 120 8.18 4.81 12.74
N LYS A 121 9.03 5.81 12.54
CA LYS A 121 9.00 6.66 11.34
C LYS A 121 9.76 5.98 10.23
N LEU A 122 9.21 6.05 9.03
CA LEU A 122 9.76 5.46 7.82
C LEU A 122 9.79 6.49 6.70
N LEU A 123 10.76 6.36 5.85
CA LEU A 123 10.81 7.02 4.55
C LEU A 123 10.27 6.08 3.47
N ALA A 124 9.89 6.64 2.33
CA ALA A 124 9.56 5.83 1.16
C ALA A 124 10.77 4.99 0.75
N GLY A 125 10.55 3.70 0.51
CA GLY A 125 11.61 2.74 0.19
C GLY A 125 12.24 2.05 1.41
N ASP A 126 11.92 2.45 2.64
CA ASP A 126 12.39 1.72 3.80
C ASP A 126 11.79 0.30 3.86
N PRO A 127 12.58 -0.73 4.18
CA PRO A 127 12.10 -2.09 4.28
C PRO A 127 11.19 -2.27 5.50
N ILE A 128 10.05 -2.92 5.31
CA ILE A 128 9.05 -3.14 6.37
C ILE A 128 8.86 -4.61 6.74
N GLY A 129 9.36 -5.54 5.91
CA GLY A 129 9.26 -6.97 6.15
C GLY A 129 9.40 -7.78 4.87
N ILE A 130 9.00 -9.04 4.96
CA ILE A 130 9.01 -10.00 3.83
C ILE A 130 7.59 -10.40 3.49
N SER A 131 7.25 -10.40 2.21
CA SER A 131 6.00 -10.96 1.69
C SER A 131 5.85 -12.44 2.02
N GLY A 132 4.64 -12.96 2.00
CA GLY A 132 4.40 -14.36 2.37
C GLY A 132 3.00 -14.84 2.01
N THR A 133 2.47 -15.75 2.85
CA THR A 133 1.16 -16.36 2.66
C THR A 133 0.44 -16.59 3.99
N THR A 134 0.70 -15.75 5.00
CA THR A 134 0.06 -15.88 6.31
C THR A 134 -1.40 -15.40 6.29
N GLY A 135 -2.21 -15.89 7.22
CA GLY A 135 -3.64 -15.57 7.29
C GLY A 135 -4.47 -16.24 6.19
N ARG A 136 -5.51 -15.53 5.70
CA ARG A 136 -6.41 -16.04 4.65
C ARG A 136 -5.82 -15.81 3.26
N SER A 137 -4.91 -16.65 2.86
CA SER A 137 -4.19 -16.58 1.57
C SER A 137 -4.21 -17.94 0.87
N THR A 138 -4.31 -17.95 -0.45
CA THR A 138 -4.22 -19.16 -1.29
C THR A 138 -2.81 -19.45 -1.80
N GLY A 139 -1.86 -18.56 -1.52
CA GLY A 139 -0.46 -18.68 -1.94
C GLY A 139 0.30 -17.37 -1.75
N PRO A 140 1.63 -17.36 -1.91
CA PRO A 140 2.46 -16.20 -1.66
C PRO A 140 2.06 -15.00 -2.52
N HIS A 141 1.76 -13.87 -1.89
CA HIS A 141 1.46 -12.58 -2.52
C HIS A 141 1.54 -11.46 -1.48
N LEU A 142 1.56 -10.23 -1.94
CA LEU A 142 1.40 -9.04 -1.10
C LEU A 142 0.00 -8.46 -1.35
N HIS A 143 -0.82 -8.38 -0.31
CA HIS A 143 -2.08 -7.65 -0.36
C HIS A 143 -1.91 -6.26 0.19
N ILE A 144 -2.31 -5.24 -0.58
CA ILE A 144 -2.28 -3.83 -0.19
C ILE A 144 -3.69 -3.29 -0.15
N SER A 145 -4.06 -2.61 0.93
CA SER A 145 -5.30 -1.83 0.99
C SER A 145 -5.03 -0.40 1.44
N CYS A 146 -5.75 0.54 0.83
CA CYS A 146 -5.62 1.97 1.10
C CYS A 146 -6.92 2.53 1.69
N ARG A 147 -6.77 3.47 2.63
CA ARG A 147 -7.90 4.20 3.19
C ARG A 147 -7.58 5.68 3.29
N LEU A 148 -8.48 6.52 2.83
CA LEU A 148 -8.45 7.97 3.03
C LEU A 148 -9.43 8.33 4.14
N LYS A 149 -8.95 8.94 5.23
CA LYS A 149 -9.78 9.29 6.40
C LYS A 149 -10.64 8.12 6.91
N GLY A 150 -10.12 6.90 6.83
CA GLY A 150 -10.81 5.67 7.25
C GLY A 150 -11.71 5.01 6.20
N GLN A 151 -12.04 5.71 5.11
CA GLN A 151 -12.81 5.15 3.99
C GLN A 151 -11.90 4.36 3.06
N LEU A 152 -12.37 3.19 2.63
CA LEU A 152 -11.63 2.31 1.75
C LEU A 152 -11.59 2.90 0.33
N GLU A 153 -10.40 2.95 -0.26
CA GLU A 153 -10.16 3.46 -1.60
C GLU A 153 -9.52 2.36 -2.47
N ASP A 154 -9.67 2.49 -3.78
CA ASP A 154 -8.99 1.63 -4.75
C ASP A 154 -7.49 1.98 -4.77
N PRO A 155 -6.59 1.01 -4.49
CA PRO A 155 -5.15 1.25 -4.51
C PRO A 155 -4.52 1.37 -5.90
N TYR A 156 -5.29 1.16 -6.97
CA TYR A 156 -4.82 1.14 -8.36
C TYR A 156 -5.01 2.46 -9.08
#